data_2df0c3f16069a8458b9d52a5bba01892
#
_entry.id   2df0c3f16069a8458b9d52a5bba01892
#
_cell.length_a   1.000
_cell.length_b   1.000
_cell.length_c   1.000
_cell.angle_alpha   90.00
_cell.angle_beta   90.00
_cell.angle_gamma   90.00
#
_symmetry.space_group_name_H-M   'P 1'
#
loop_
_entity.id
_entity.type
_entity.pdbx_description
1 polymer ?
#
loop_
_entity_poly.entity_id
_entity_poly.type
_entity_poly.pdbx_seq_one_letter_code
_entity_poly.pdbx_strand_id
1 'polypeptide(L)'
;MTTLKITPAKLNGSVCVPSSKSMGHREIICAGLSAGTSIVDNISMSDDMEATLRCLTALGIGFQKVPSERSGRTALAINGSGNVRVSQSTVDCGESGSTLRFMIPLGALCGEPLTFTGHGKLVTRPLQAYYDIFDRQGLSYTTASNGYLPLTVNGVLKSGDYELPGNVSSQFISGLLFALPLLAGDSVLKITSALESQSYVD
;
A
#
# COMPACT_ATOMS: atom_id res chain seq x y z
N MET A 1 22.10 -20.86 -15.71
CA MET A 1 20.82 -21.38 -15.14
C MET A 1 21.17 -22.47 -14.15
N THR A 2 20.68 -22.37 -12.92
CA THR A 2 20.85 -23.43 -11.91
C THR A 2 19.63 -24.34 -11.97
N THR A 3 19.82 -25.63 -12.19
CA THR A 3 18.75 -26.61 -12.21
C THR A 3 18.68 -27.30 -10.87
N LEU A 4 17.51 -27.29 -10.23
CA LEU A 4 17.25 -28.04 -9.00
C LEU A 4 16.46 -29.30 -9.33
N LYS A 5 16.98 -30.47 -8.93
CA LYS A 5 16.26 -31.74 -9.03
C LYS A 5 15.55 -32.03 -7.70
N ILE A 6 14.23 -32.16 -7.73
CA ILE A 6 13.43 -32.54 -6.59
C ILE A 6 13.01 -34.00 -6.73
N THR A 7 13.36 -34.83 -5.75
CA THR A 7 12.92 -36.23 -5.70
C THR A 7 11.75 -36.35 -4.71
N PRO A 8 10.62 -36.93 -5.10
CA PRO A 8 9.51 -37.15 -4.20
C PRO A 8 9.94 -37.95 -2.98
N ALA A 9 9.59 -37.45 -1.78
CA ALA A 9 9.89 -38.11 -0.52
C ALA A 9 8.74 -37.89 0.48
N LYS A 10 8.61 -38.81 1.45
CA LYS A 10 7.68 -38.59 2.56
C LYS A 10 8.26 -37.52 3.48
N LEU A 11 7.55 -36.41 3.60
CA LEU A 11 7.96 -35.31 4.47
C LEU A 11 7.55 -35.61 5.92
N ASN A 12 8.47 -35.32 6.85
CA ASN A 12 8.22 -35.40 8.29
C ASN A 12 9.08 -34.33 8.96
N GLY A 13 8.49 -33.56 9.89
CA GLY A 13 9.15 -32.48 10.61
C GLY A 13 8.28 -31.24 10.74
N SER A 14 8.88 -30.18 11.31
CA SER A 14 8.25 -28.87 11.45
C SER A 14 9.13 -27.80 10.82
N VAL A 15 8.50 -26.78 10.28
CA VAL A 15 9.20 -25.62 9.70
C VAL A 15 8.54 -24.33 10.20
N CYS A 16 9.37 -23.36 10.55
CA CYS A 16 8.89 -22.02 10.87
C CYS A 16 8.77 -21.21 9.57
N VAL A 17 7.54 -20.90 9.17
CA VAL A 17 7.28 -20.11 7.96
C VAL A 17 7.63 -18.63 8.16
N PRO A 18 8.04 -17.91 7.10
CA PRO A 18 8.21 -16.45 7.18
C PRO A 18 6.87 -15.76 7.43
N SER A 19 6.92 -14.54 7.98
CA SER A 19 5.73 -13.70 8.10
C SER A 19 5.16 -13.32 6.73
N SER A 20 3.86 -13.09 6.67
CA SER A 20 3.20 -12.65 5.44
C SER A 20 3.57 -11.22 5.10
N LYS A 21 4.30 -11.01 3.98
CA LYS A 21 4.61 -9.68 3.47
C LYS A 21 3.33 -8.88 3.19
N SER A 22 2.32 -9.50 2.59
CA SER A 22 1.07 -8.85 2.23
C SER A 22 0.27 -8.37 3.44
N MET A 23 0.29 -9.11 4.55
CA MET A 23 -0.32 -8.67 5.81
C MET A 23 0.53 -7.58 6.46
N GLY A 24 1.86 -7.74 6.51
CA GLY A 24 2.75 -6.76 7.09
C GLY A 24 2.59 -5.35 6.50
N HIS A 25 2.45 -5.21 5.18
CA HIS A 25 2.12 -3.93 4.56
C HIS A 25 0.84 -3.32 5.14
N ARG A 26 -0.22 -4.12 5.25
CA ARG A 26 -1.52 -3.66 5.74
C ARG A 26 -1.48 -3.26 7.20
N GLU A 27 -0.87 -4.06 8.04
CA GLU A 27 -0.71 -3.80 9.47
C GLU A 27 0.08 -2.52 9.72
N ILE A 28 1.19 -2.30 9.01
CA ILE A 28 2.00 -1.09 9.10
C ILE A 28 1.20 0.15 8.67
N ILE A 29 0.44 0.04 7.58
CA ILE A 29 -0.40 1.15 7.11
C ILE A 29 -1.51 1.44 8.12
N CYS A 30 -2.26 0.44 8.57
CA CYS A 30 -3.31 0.62 9.57
C CYS A 30 -2.77 1.22 10.87
N ALA A 31 -1.61 0.75 11.35
CA ALA A 31 -0.94 1.33 12.51
C ALA A 31 -0.58 2.80 12.30
N GLY A 32 -0.12 3.18 11.10
CA GLY A 32 0.19 4.57 10.76
C GLY A 32 -1.04 5.47 10.67
N LEU A 33 -2.17 4.93 10.24
CA LEU A 33 -3.44 5.65 10.13
C LEU A 33 -4.21 5.73 11.45
N SER A 34 -3.87 4.92 12.44
CA SER A 34 -4.45 4.98 13.78
C SER A 34 -3.84 6.11 14.60
N ALA A 35 -4.59 6.67 15.55
CA ALA A 35 -4.04 7.62 16.50
C ALA A 35 -3.24 6.90 17.60
N GLY A 36 -2.06 7.43 17.92
CA GLY A 36 -1.18 6.89 18.97
C GLY A 36 -0.11 5.94 18.47
N THR A 37 0.55 5.23 19.39
CA THR A 37 1.63 4.30 19.07
C THR A 37 1.12 2.87 19.01
N SER A 38 1.37 2.20 17.88
CA SER A 38 1.06 0.79 17.68
C SER A 38 2.35 -0.02 17.54
N ILE A 39 2.40 -1.22 18.12
CA ILE A 39 3.49 -2.16 17.91
C ILE A 39 3.07 -3.22 16.89
N VAL A 40 3.77 -3.26 15.77
CA VAL A 40 3.59 -4.29 14.74
C VAL A 40 4.79 -5.23 14.81
N ASP A 41 4.58 -6.43 15.31
CA ASP A 41 5.63 -7.43 15.51
C ASP A 41 5.67 -8.48 14.39
N ASN A 42 6.73 -9.29 14.39
CA ASN A 42 6.92 -10.39 13.44
C ASN A 42 7.04 -9.92 11.97
N ILE A 43 7.62 -8.77 11.73
CA ILE A 43 7.85 -8.26 10.39
C ILE A 43 9.12 -8.85 9.78
N SER A 44 9.00 -9.38 8.58
CA SER A 44 10.15 -9.67 7.70
C SER A 44 10.45 -8.43 6.86
N MET A 45 11.56 -7.78 7.16
CA MET A 45 11.99 -6.62 6.39
C MET A 45 12.41 -7.04 4.97
N SER A 46 11.96 -6.28 3.99
CA SER A 46 12.28 -6.42 2.57
C SER A 46 12.28 -5.04 1.93
N ASP A 47 12.84 -4.92 0.73
CA ASP A 47 12.87 -3.64 -0.01
C ASP A 47 11.45 -3.05 -0.18
N ASP A 48 10.45 -3.91 -0.43
CA ASP A 48 9.05 -3.49 -0.51
C ASP A 48 8.53 -2.92 0.82
N MET A 49 8.90 -3.55 1.94
CA MET A 49 8.50 -3.10 3.28
C MET A 49 9.16 -1.77 3.63
N GLU A 50 10.45 -1.63 3.30
CA GLU A 50 11.17 -0.36 3.48
C GLU A 50 10.59 0.75 2.59
N ALA A 51 10.17 0.43 1.37
CA ALA A 51 9.46 1.38 0.51
C ALA A 51 8.16 1.85 1.17
N THR A 52 7.36 0.96 1.77
CA THR A 52 6.15 1.34 2.49
C THR A 52 6.45 2.26 3.66
N LEU A 53 7.47 1.97 4.45
CA LEU A 53 7.87 2.82 5.57
C LEU A 53 8.36 4.20 5.12
N ARG A 54 9.15 4.28 4.04
CA ARG A 54 9.54 5.57 3.43
C ARG A 54 8.32 6.39 3.01
N CYS A 55 7.36 5.74 2.36
CA CYS A 55 6.13 6.40 1.93
C CYS A 55 5.31 6.91 3.12
N LEU A 56 5.17 6.12 4.19
CA LEU A 56 4.48 6.56 5.41
C LEU A 56 5.19 7.74 6.06
N THR A 57 6.54 7.75 6.08
CA THR A 57 7.31 8.90 6.57
C THR A 57 7.05 10.15 5.73
N ALA A 58 6.97 10.01 4.40
CA ALA A 58 6.63 11.14 3.52
C ALA A 58 5.19 11.64 3.73
N LEU A 59 4.30 10.80 4.28
CA LEU A 59 2.95 11.16 4.72
C LEU A 59 2.88 11.60 6.20
N GLY A 60 4.02 11.87 6.83
CA GLY A 60 4.10 12.42 8.19
C GLY A 60 3.99 11.40 9.31
N ILE A 61 4.09 10.10 9.02
CA ILE A 61 3.99 9.00 9.98
C ILE A 61 5.39 8.55 10.38
N GLY A 62 5.71 8.64 11.67
CA GLY A 62 6.99 8.20 12.21
C GLY A 62 6.99 6.73 12.63
N PHE A 63 8.16 6.10 12.60
CA PHE A 63 8.34 4.75 13.12
C PHE A 63 9.73 4.54 13.73
N GLN A 64 9.84 3.51 14.57
CA GLN A 64 11.10 3.05 15.15
C GLN A 64 11.16 1.54 15.11
N LYS A 65 12.35 0.98 14.86
CA LYS A 65 12.60 -0.47 15.03
C LYS A 65 12.76 -0.74 16.54
N VAL A 66 12.02 -1.72 17.02
CA VAL A 66 12.09 -2.16 18.41
C VAL A 66 12.38 -3.67 18.47
N PRO A 67 12.83 -4.22 19.60
CA PRO A 67 13.03 -5.65 19.74
C PRO A 67 11.73 -6.43 19.46
N SER A 68 11.85 -7.50 18.69
CA SER A 68 10.74 -8.45 18.48
C SER A 68 10.78 -9.53 19.55
N GLU A 69 9.63 -10.00 19.97
CA GLU A 69 9.51 -11.19 20.84
C GLU A 69 9.93 -12.48 20.12
N ARG A 70 10.02 -12.44 18.78
CA ARG A 70 10.37 -13.57 17.93
C ARG A 70 11.80 -13.45 17.41
N SER A 71 12.64 -14.45 17.67
CA SER A 71 14.02 -14.51 17.19
C SER A 71 14.11 -14.34 15.67
N GLY A 72 15.02 -13.48 15.21
CA GLY A 72 15.25 -13.21 13.79
C GLY A 72 14.13 -12.41 13.09
N ARG A 73 13.23 -11.79 13.87
CA ARG A 73 12.18 -10.90 13.37
C ARG A 73 12.38 -9.47 13.84
N THR A 74 11.67 -8.56 13.21
CA THR A 74 11.64 -7.13 13.56
C THR A 74 10.26 -6.76 14.06
N ALA A 75 10.21 -5.97 15.12
CA ALA A 75 9.02 -5.24 15.51
C ALA A 75 9.19 -3.75 15.22
N LEU A 76 8.09 -3.09 14.92
CA LEU A 76 8.03 -1.66 14.61
C LEU A 76 7.08 -0.97 15.57
N ALA A 77 7.55 0.06 16.26
CA ALA A 77 6.70 1.03 16.93
C ALA A 77 6.34 2.13 15.92
N ILE A 78 5.08 2.24 15.57
CA ILE A 78 4.58 3.18 14.58
C ILE A 78 3.76 4.24 15.29
N ASN A 79 4.13 5.50 15.09
CA ASN A 79 3.48 6.66 15.70
C ASN A 79 2.48 7.25 14.70
N GLY A 80 1.28 6.71 14.72
CA GLY A 80 0.19 7.18 13.90
C GLY A 80 -0.47 8.45 14.47
N SER A 81 -0.93 9.31 13.59
CA SER A 81 -1.58 10.59 13.97
C SER A 81 -3.10 10.58 13.75
N GLY A 82 -3.68 9.48 13.25
CA GLY A 82 -5.07 9.43 12.83
C GLY A 82 -5.36 10.22 11.55
N ASN A 83 -4.33 10.76 10.91
CA ASN A 83 -4.44 11.57 9.69
C ASN A 83 -3.14 11.46 8.87
N VAL A 84 -3.19 11.86 7.61
CA VAL A 84 -2.04 11.93 6.70
C VAL A 84 -1.82 13.36 6.23
N ARG A 85 -0.55 13.74 6.09
CA ARG A 85 -0.14 15.04 5.56
C ARG A 85 1.12 14.89 4.71
N VAL A 86 1.27 15.70 3.69
CA VAL A 86 2.51 15.70 2.91
C VAL A 86 3.65 16.30 3.75
N SER A 87 4.65 15.49 4.04
CA SER A 87 5.90 15.85 4.70
C SER A 87 7.04 15.94 3.69
N GLN A 88 6.92 15.19 2.59
CA GLN A 88 7.82 15.21 1.44
C GLN A 88 6.97 15.13 0.17
N SER A 89 7.20 16.02 -0.78
CA SER A 89 6.43 16.12 -2.01
C SER A 89 6.70 14.99 -3.03
N THR A 90 7.73 14.19 -2.81
CA THR A 90 8.08 13.07 -3.66
C THR A 90 8.30 11.80 -2.83
N VAL A 91 7.75 10.70 -3.31
CA VAL A 91 7.73 9.40 -2.62
C VAL A 91 8.27 8.34 -3.57
N ASP A 92 9.35 7.68 -3.16
CA ASP A 92 9.92 6.56 -3.92
C ASP A 92 9.35 5.21 -3.42
N CYS A 93 8.55 4.58 -4.28
CA CYS A 93 7.96 3.26 -4.04
C CYS A 93 8.91 2.09 -4.40
N GLY A 94 10.13 2.37 -4.85
CA GLY A 94 11.08 1.32 -5.29
C GLY A 94 10.52 0.51 -6.46
N GLU A 95 10.48 -0.81 -6.31
CA GLU A 95 9.78 -1.72 -7.24
C GLU A 95 8.45 -2.26 -6.68
N SER A 96 8.00 -1.75 -5.53
CA SER A 96 6.86 -2.27 -4.80
C SER A 96 5.52 -1.83 -5.40
N GLY A 97 4.85 -2.73 -6.12
CA GLY A 97 3.50 -2.49 -6.62
C GLY A 97 2.44 -2.40 -5.52
N SER A 98 2.64 -3.09 -4.40
CA SER A 98 1.76 -2.99 -3.22
C SER A 98 1.84 -1.61 -2.61
N THR A 99 3.06 -1.14 -2.32
CA THR A 99 3.30 0.19 -1.76
C THR A 99 2.68 1.27 -2.62
N LEU A 100 2.97 1.28 -3.93
CA LEU A 100 2.43 2.27 -4.85
C LEU A 100 0.90 2.31 -4.80
N ARG A 101 0.24 1.16 -4.94
CA ARG A 101 -1.22 1.09 -5.00
C ARG A 101 -1.89 1.43 -3.67
N PHE A 102 -1.25 1.13 -2.54
CA PHE A 102 -1.79 1.50 -1.23
C PHE A 102 -1.63 3.00 -0.94
N MET A 103 -0.51 3.59 -1.38
CA MET A 103 -0.18 4.98 -1.04
C MET A 103 -0.85 6.02 -1.94
N ILE A 104 -1.21 5.67 -3.19
CA ILE A 104 -1.87 6.62 -4.10
C ILE A 104 -3.17 7.20 -3.50
N PRO A 105 -4.14 6.39 -3.01
CA PRO A 105 -5.35 6.95 -2.41
C PRO A 105 -5.08 7.73 -1.12
N LEU A 106 -4.10 7.33 -0.32
CA LEU A 106 -3.70 8.06 0.89
C LEU A 106 -3.09 9.43 0.55
N GLY A 107 -2.25 9.49 -0.49
CA GLY A 107 -1.75 10.76 -1.00
C GLY A 107 -2.85 11.69 -1.50
N ALA A 108 -3.90 11.12 -2.09
CA ALA A 108 -5.09 11.86 -2.53
C ALA A 108 -6.01 12.33 -1.39
N LEU A 109 -5.64 12.17 -0.13
CA LEU A 109 -6.31 12.77 1.03
C LEU A 109 -5.66 14.08 1.47
N CYS A 110 -4.42 14.33 1.06
CA CYS A 110 -3.60 15.41 1.64
C CYS A 110 -3.94 16.80 1.09
N GLY A 111 -4.55 16.91 -0.09
CA GLY A 111 -4.86 18.20 -0.72
C GLY A 111 -3.66 18.96 -1.29
N GLU A 112 -2.47 18.41 -1.16
CA GLU A 112 -1.22 18.95 -1.67
C GLU A 112 -0.64 18.03 -2.75
N PRO A 113 0.12 18.57 -3.75
CA PRO A 113 0.73 17.75 -4.78
C PRO A 113 1.71 16.73 -4.19
N LEU A 114 1.51 15.46 -4.50
CA LEU A 114 2.39 14.36 -4.11
C LEU A 114 2.80 13.54 -5.33
N THR A 115 4.10 13.42 -5.55
CA THR A 115 4.66 12.70 -6.70
C THR A 115 5.15 11.30 -6.28
N PHE A 116 4.59 10.30 -6.89
CA PHE A 116 5.00 8.90 -6.74
C PHE A 116 6.02 8.54 -7.82
N THR A 117 7.16 7.99 -7.39
CA THR A 117 8.22 7.50 -8.25
C THR A 117 8.51 6.03 -7.97
N GLY A 118 9.34 5.43 -8.79
CA GLY A 118 9.81 4.07 -8.64
C GLY A 118 10.75 3.69 -9.78
N HIS A 119 11.17 2.45 -9.81
CA HIS A 119 12.08 1.94 -10.83
C HIS A 119 11.74 0.50 -11.26
N GLY A 120 12.55 -0.06 -12.15
CA GLY A 120 12.39 -1.41 -12.66
C GLY A 120 11.04 -1.62 -13.34
N LYS A 121 10.39 -2.73 -13.03
CA LYS A 121 9.08 -3.06 -13.62
C LYS A 121 7.92 -2.23 -13.08
N LEU A 122 8.11 -1.49 -12.00
CA LEU A 122 7.04 -0.68 -11.42
C LEU A 122 6.64 0.45 -12.35
N VAL A 123 7.59 1.05 -13.05
CA VAL A 123 7.37 2.23 -13.92
C VAL A 123 6.50 1.97 -15.15
N THR A 124 6.11 0.72 -15.40
CA THR A 124 5.21 0.34 -16.50
C THR A 124 3.95 -0.38 -16.01
N ARG A 125 3.70 -0.41 -14.69
CA ARG A 125 2.50 -1.07 -14.16
C ARG A 125 1.27 -0.20 -14.32
N PRO A 126 0.15 -0.74 -14.86
CA PRO A 126 -1.07 0.01 -15.06
C PRO A 126 -1.65 0.55 -13.75
N LEU A 127 -2.14 1.79 -13.80
CA LEU A 127 -2.83 2.47 -12.70
C LEU A 127 -4.22 2.97 -13.12
N GLN A 128 -4.72 2.52 -14.27
CA GLN A 128 -5.95 2.99 -14.88
C GLN A 128 -7.15 2.96 -13.92
N ALA A 129 -7.23 1.94 -13.07
CA ALA A 129 -8.31 1.84 -12.08
C ALA A 129 -8.39 3.06 -11.14
N TYR A 130 -7.27 3.71 -10.83
CA TYR A 130 -7.26 4.96 -10.08
C TYR A 130 -7.52 6.17 -10.97
N TYR A 131 -7.00 6.19 -12.19
CA TYR A 131 -7.26 7.30 -13.12
C TYR A 131 -8.74 7.45 -13.42
N ASP A 132 -9.47 6.34 -13.63
CA ASP A 132 -10.91 6.35 -13.83
C ASP A 132 -11.69 6.92 -12.64
N ILE A 133 -11.19 6.72 -11.41
CA ILE A 133 -11.76 7.30 -10.19
C ILE A 133 -11.45 8.80 -10.13
N PHE A 134 -10.20 9.18 -10.40
CA PHE A 134 -9.77 10.58 -10.36
C PHE A 134 -10.53 11.42 -11.37
N ASP A 135 -10.68 10.92 -12.59
CA ASP A 135 -11.44 11.60 -13.65
C ASP A 135 -12.91 11.79 -13.24
N ARG A 136 -13.54 10.76 -12.68
CA ARG A 136 -14.94 10.85 -12.20
C ARG A 136 -15.11 11.86 -11.05
N GLN A 137 -14.13 12.00 -10.19
CA GLN A 137 -14.15 12.94 -9.06
C GLN A 137 -13.61 14.32 -9.39
N GLY A 138 -13.08 14.53 -10.59
CA GLY A 138 -12.43 15.77 -10.99
C GLY A 138 -11.14 16.06 -10.23
N LEU A 139 -10.44 15.02 -9.78
CA LEU A 139 -9.17 15.14 -9.10
C LEU A 139 -8.04 15.26 -10.13
N SER A 140 -7.20 16.27 -10.00
CA SER A 140 -6.10 16.51 -10.92
C SER A 140 -4.94 15.56 -10.69
N TYR A 141 -4.40 15.01 -11.76
CA TYR A 141 -3.17 14.23 -11.73
C TYR A 141 -2.36 14.43 -13.01
N THR A 142 -1.08 14.16 -12.93
CA THR A 142 -0.18 14.14 -14.09
C THR A 142 0.68 12.88 -14.07
N THR A 143 0.98 12.36 -15.25
CA THR A 143 1.80 11.17 -15.44
C THR A 143 2.96 11.47 -16.40
N ALA A 144 3.92 10.56 -16.52
CA ALA A 144 4.83 10.55 -17.65
C ALA A 144 4.05 10.45 -18.98
N SER A 145 4.69 10.81 -20.09
CA SER A 145 4.07 10.78 -21.43
C SER A 145 3.49 9.44 -21.85
N ASN A 146 3.94 8.36 -21.24
CA ASN A 146 3.45 6.99 -21.45
C ASN A 146 2.27 6.60 -20.54
N GLY A 147 1.76 7.50 -19.70
CA GLY A 147 0.65 7.23 -18.78
C GLY A 147 1.03 6.49 -17.49
N TYR A 148 2.32 6.36 -17.17
CA TYR A 148 2.83 5.66 -15.99
C TYR A 148 3.57 6.59 -15.03
N LEU A 149 4.45 6.02 -14.20
CA LEU A 149 5.29 6.80 -13.28
C LEU A 149 6.31 7.69 -14.03
N PRO A 150 6.65 8.86 -13.45
CA PRO A 150 6.13 9.40 -12.22
C PRO A 150 4.66 9.82 -12.32
N LEU A 151 3.91 9.59 -11.24
CA LEU A 151 2.52 10.04 -11.07
C LEU A 151 2.48 11.13 -10.01
N THR A 152 2.02 12.31 -10.36
CA THR A 152 1.69 13.36 -9.38
C THR A 152 0.18 13.42 -9.20
N VAL A 153 -0.28 13.30 -7.98
CA VAL A 153 -1.69 13.47 -7.60
C VAL A 153 -1.83 14.82 -6.90
N ASN A 154 -2.82 15.60 -7.29
CA ASN A 154 -3.11 16.93 -6.72
C ASN A 154 -4.60 17.10 -6.52
N GLY A 155 -5.05 17.11 -5.28
CA GLY A 155 -6.46 17.22 -4.92
C GLY A 155 -6.85 16.30 -3.77
N VAL A 156 -8.14 16.28 -3.45
CA VAL A 156 -8.69 15.50 -2.34
C VAL A 156 -9.79 14.59 -2.85
N LEU A 157 -9.71 13.31 -2.53
CA LEU A 157 -10.81 12.36 -2.70
C LEU A 157 -12.03 12.82 -1.90
N LYS A 158 -13.21 12.65 -2.47
CA LYS A 158 -14.48 12.99 -1.83
C LYS A 158 -15.23 11.71 -1.48
N SER A 159 -15.93 11.71 -0.35
CA SER A 159 -16.85 10.63 -0.01
C SER A 159 -17.92 10.43 -1.09
N GLY A 160 -18.47 9.22 -1.17
CA GLY A 160 -19.47 8.84 -2.16
C GLY A 160 -19.23 7.45 -2.77
N ASP A 161 -19.77 7.23 -3.95
CA ASP A 161 -19.74 5.93 -4.62
C ASP A 161 -18.49 5.74 -5.46
N TYR A 162 -17.82 4.61 -5.23
CA TYR A 162 -16.64 4.16 -5.95
C TYR A 162 -16.94 2.83 -6.64
N GLU A 163 -16.47 2.67 -7.85
CA GLU A 163 -16.61 1.43 -8.60
C GLU A 163 -15.24 0.94 -9.06
N LEU A 164 -14.95 -0.34 -8.80
CA LEU A 164 -13.75 -1.03 -9.27
C LEU A 164 -14.10 -2.41 -9.80
N PRO A 165 -13.45 -2.86 -10.89
CA PRO A 165 -13.50 -4.26 -11.28
C PRO A 165 -12.83 -5.15 -10.24
N GLY A 166 -13.45 -6.29 -9.90
CA GLY A 166 -12.88 -7.25 -8.94
C GLY A 166 -11.75 -8.12 -9.52
N ASN A 167 -11.63 -8.18 -10.83
CA ASN A 167 -10.58 -8.92 -11.56
C ASN A 167 -9.31 -8.09 -11.82
N VAL A 168 -9.23 -6.86 -11.31
CA VAL A 168 -7.97 -6.15 -11.13
C VAL A 168 -7.32 -6.60 -9.81
N SER A 169 -6.10 -6.20 -9.56
CA SER A 169 -5.42 -6.56 -8.30
C SER A 169 -6.21 -6.06 -7.08
N SER A 170 -6.43 -6.94 -6.07
CA SER A 170 -7.00 -6.57 -4.77
C SER A 170 -6.28 -5.42 -4.05
N GLN A 171 -5.06 -5.09 -4.49
CA GLN A 171 -4.30 -3.95 -3.96
C GLN A 171 -4.96 -2.59 -4.26
N PHE A 172 -5.69 -2.45 -5.38
CA PHE A 172 -6.47 -1.24 -5.66
C PHE A 172 -7.62 -1.09 -4.66
N ILE A 173 -8.31 -2.19 -4.39
CA ILE A 173 -9.40 -2.25 -3.41
C ILE A 173 -8.87 -1.91 -2.01
N SER A 174 -7.80 -2.59 -1.57
CA SER A 174 -7.17 -2.33 -0.27
C SER A 174 -6.70 -0.88 -0.14
N GLY A 175 -6.13 -0.29 -1.19
CA GLY A 175 -5.72 1.11 -1.17
C GLY A 175 -6.87 2.07 -0.90
N LEU A 176 -8.04 1.86 -1.53
CA LEU A 176 -9.24 2.63 -1.22
C LEU A 176 -9.77 2.36 0.18
N LEU A 177 -9.79 1.10 0.63
CA LEU A 177 -10.24 0.75 1.99
C LEU A 177 -9.37 1.39 3.09
N PHE A 178 -8.11 1.73 2.82
CA PHE A 178 -7.30 2.53 3.75
C PHE A 178 -7.68 4.01 3.75
N ALA A 179 -8.08 4.55 2.59
CA ALA A 179 -8.33 5.98 2.44
C ALA A 179 -9.77 6.38 2.77
N LEU A 180 -10.76 5.61 2.32
CA LEU A 180 -12.18 5.97 2.42
C LEU A 180 -12.66 6.18 3.87
N PRO A 181 -12.23 5.40 4.89
CA PRO A 181 -12.64 5.64 6.27
C PRO A 181 -12.12 6.96 6.87
N LEU A 182 -11.15 7.62 6.22
CA LEU A 182 -10.59 8.89 6.66
C LEU A 182 -11.31 10.10 6.03
N LEU A 183 -12.28 9.87 5.16
CA LEU A 183 -13.09 10.92 4.56
C LEU A 183 -14.19 11.39 5.52
N ALA A 184 -14.66 12.62 5.36
CA ALA A 184 -15.64 13.23 6.25
C ALA A 184 -17.06 12.62 6.15
N GLY A 185 -17.38 11.92 5.05
CA GLY A 185 -18.70 11.33 4.81
C GLY A 185 -18.61 9.85 4.43
N ASP A 186 -19.75 9.20 4.35
CA ASP A 186 -19.85 7.79 3.99
C ASP A 186 -19.42 7.53 2.54
N SER A 187 -18.81 6.37 2.32
CA SER A 187 -18.41 5.92 1.00
C SER A 187 -18.82 4.47 0.76
N VAL A 188 -19.20 4.16 -0.46
CA VAL A 188 -19.54 2.82 -0.91
C VAL A 188 -18.54 2.39 -1.98
N LEU A 189 -17.88 1.27 -1.78
CA LEU A 189 -17.00 0.66 -2.77
C LEU A 189 -17.70 -0.54 -3.41
N LYS A 190 -18.15 -0.37 -4.64
CA LYS A 190 -18.83 -1.40 -5.42
C LYS A 190 -17.83 -2.16 -6.29
N ILE A 191 -17.79 -3.47 -6.11
CA ILE A 191 -16.99 -4.35 -6.94
C ILE A 191 -17.84 -4.87 -8.10
N THR A 192 -17.44 -4.57 -9.33
CA THR A 192 -18.29 -4.76 -10.52
C THR A 192 -18.08 -6.08 -11.26
N SER A 193 -17.12 -6.91 -10.82
CA SER A 193 -16.86 -8.26 -11.35
C SER A 193 -16.47 -9.22 -10.24
N ALA A 194 -16.21 -10.50 -10.55
CA ALA A 194 -15.75 -11.47 -9.57
C ALA A 194 -14.47 -10.97 -8.84
N LEU A 195 -14.48 -11.05 -7.51
CA LEU A 195 -13.38 -10.57 -6.66
C LEU A 195 -12.27 -11.63 -6.61
N GLU A 196 -11.08 -11.25 -7.07
CA GLU A 196 -9.86 -12.04 -6.91
C GLU A 196 -9.18 -11.71 -5.57
N SER A 197 -8.55 -12.74 -4.96
CA SER A 197 -7.82 -12.59 -3.70
C SER A 197 -8.65 -11.98 -2.56
N GLN A 198 -9.88 -12.45 -2.39
CA GLN A 198 -10.86 -11.98 -1.41
C GLN A 198 -10.29 -11.91 0.01
N SER A 199 -9.47 -12.89 0.44
CA SER A 199 -8.84 -12.95 1.76
C SER A 199 -7.96 -11.75 2.15
N TYR A 200 -7.68 -10.84 1.22
CA TYR A 200 -6.97 -9.58 1.48
C TYR A 200 -7.89 -8.35 1.53
N VAL A 201 -9.18 -8.57 1.36
CA VAL A 201 -10.22 -7.51 1.33
C VAL A 201 -11.15 -7.62 2.54
N ASP A 202 -11.42 -8.84 3.00
CA ASP A 202 -12.29 -9.17 4.13
C ASP A 202 -11.72 -8.75 5.52
#